data_31856a8633cdb73c29f4c73f8c1ffc36
#
_entry.id   31856a8633cdb73c29f4c73f8c1ffc36
#
_cell.length_a   1.000
_cell.length_b   1.000
_cell.length_c   1.000
_cell.angle_alpha   90.00
_cell.angle_beta   90.00
_cell.angle_gamma   90.00
#
_symmetry.space_group_name_H-M   'P 1'
#
loop_
_entity.id
_entity.type
_entity.pdbx_description
1 polymer ?
#
loop_
_entity_poly.entity_id
_entity_poly.type
_entity_poly.pdbx_seq_one_letter_code
_entity_poly.pdbx_strand_id
1 'polypeptide(L)'
;NETTCRVKNHRIRLAQHDNVLEVGSDMTVYNPGRAALDSIVLFLNPGLHIRELRCGAEDLSYTRSGQVVVVHRSLPATDSLVLHWEYGGTVDDRVCDLHLSDKEYEDVFHADNFFPTGRRGAFVHRDILLLTPACMWYPVAFPPVNPLGEAFTHWDFTSFQLTVAQPSQRCVVSQGKCVRQGDSV
;
A
#
# COMPACT_ATOMS: atom_id res chain seq x y z
N ASN A 1 -13.29 5.79 20.05
CA ASN A 1 -14.09 5.86 18.82
C ASN A 1 -13.13 5.60 17.66
N GLU A 2 -13.24 4.42 17.04
CA GLU A 2 -12.54 4.14 15.80
C GLU A 2 -13.14 5.04 14.72
N THR A 3 -12.38 6.03 14.28
CA THR A 3 -12.77 6.98 13.21
C THR A 3 -12.20 6.58 11.86
N THR A 4 -11.66 5.36 11.74
CA THR A 4 -10.98 4.87 10.55
C THR A 4 -11.65 3.62 10.01
N CYS A 5 -11.66 3.48 8.69
CA CYS A 5 -12.12 2.26 8.04
C CYS A 5 -11.11 1.12 8.24
N ARG A 6 -11.54 -0.11 7.98
CA ARG A 6 -10.70 -1.31 7.90
C ARG A 6 -10.75 -1.92 6.51
N VAL A 7 -9.68 -2.61 6.13
CA VAL A 7 -9.61 -3.34 4.87
C VAL A 7 -9.92 -4.81 5.10
N LYS A 8 -10.98 -5.33 4.48
CA LYS A 8 -11.38 -6.74 4.58
C LYS A 8 -10.80 -7.63 3.49
N ASN A 9 -10.71 -7.08 2.29
CA ASN A 9 -10.25 -7.82 1.11
C ASN A 9 -9.46 -6.88 0.21
N HIS A 10 -8.36 -7.39 -0.34
CA HIS A 10 -7.52 -6.66 -1.26
C HIS A 10 -7.03 -7.57 -2.38
N ARG A 11 -7.47 -7.32 -3.60
CA ARG A 11 -7.00 -7.99 -4.82
C ARG A 11 -6.14 -7.03 -5.59
N ILE A 12 -4.89 -7.40 -5.83
CA ILE A 12 -3.90 -6.54 -6.47
C ILE A 12 -3.38 -7.21 -7.72
N ARG A 13 -3.31 -6.46 -8.80
CA ARG A 13 -2.62 -6.80 -10.05
C ARG A 13 -1.42 -5.88 -10.17
N LEU A 14 -0.23 -6.44 -10.24
CA LEU A 14 1.02 -5.72 -10.30
C LEU A 14 1.75 -6.05 -11.61
N ALA A 15 2.14 -5.02 -12.34
CA ALA A 15 3.09 -5.10 -13.43
C ALA A 15 4.27 -4.16 -13.15
N GLN A 16 5.46 -4.54 -13.62
CA GLN A 16 6.67 -3.73 -13.50
C GLN A 16 7.28 -3.50 -14.88
N HIS A 17 7.55 -2.24 -15.18
CA HIS A 17 8.26 -1.81 -16.38
C HIS A 17 9.49 -0.99 -15.94
N ASP A 18 10.66 -1.58 -16.01
CA ASP A 18 11.92 -1.05 -15.48
C ASP A 18 11.81 -0.71 -13.97
N ASN A 19 11.82 0.56 -13.60
CA ASN A 19 11.66 1.06 -12.24
C ASN A 19 10.26 1.64 -11.95
N VAL A 20 9.32 1.47 -12.88
CA VAL A 20 7.95 1.96 -12.76
C VAL A 20 7.02 0.80 -12.45
N LEU A 21 6.15 0.98 -11.47
CA LEU A 21 5.06 0.06 -11.14
C LEU A 21 3.77 0.49 -11.82
N GLU A 22 3.01 -0.48 -12.29
CA GLU A 22 1.62 -0.34 -12.69
C GLU A 22 0.76 -1.27 -11.86
N VAL A 23 -0.23 -0.73 -11.19
CA VAL A 23 -1.02 -1.47 -10.22
C VAL A 23 -2.50 -1.20 -10.42
N GLY A 24 -3.26 -2.28 -10.58
CA GLY A 24 -4.71 -2.29 -10.46
C GLY A 24 -5.09 -2.96 -9.15
N SER A 25 -6.07 -2.42 -8.44
CA SER A 25 -6.44 -2.92 -7.12
C SER A 25 -7.94 -2.80 -6.87
N ASP A 26 -8.54 -3.89 -6.39
CA ASP A 26 -9.90 -3.91 -5.86
C ASP A 26 -9.81 -4.12 -4.34
N MET A 27 -10.27 -3.13 -3.58
CA MET A 27 -10.14 -3.07 -2.13
C MET A 27 -11.50 -2.93 -1.48
N THR A 28 -11.87 -3.89 -0.63
CA THR A 28 -13.08 -3.77 0.19
C THR A 28 -12.76 -3.08 1.50
N VAL A 29 -13.28 -1.87 1.67
CA VAL A 29 -13.20 -1.12 2.92
C VAL A 29 -14.49 -1.29 3.72
N TYR A 30 -14.36 -1.31 5.04
CA TYR A 30 -15.45 -1.52 6.00
C TYR A 30 -15.37 -0.49 7.12
N ASN A 31 -16.51 0.03 7.53
CA ASN A 31 -16.64 0.90 8.70
C ASN A 31 -17.00 0.05 9.93
N PRO A 32 -16.08 -0.18 10.88
CA PRO A 32 -16.38 -0.92 12.11
C PRO A 32 -17.13 -0.07 13.15
N GLY A 33 -17.22 1.24 12.92
CA GLY A 33 -17.80 2.19 13.85
C GLY A 33 -19.33 2.13 13.91
N ARG A 34 -19.87 2.84 14.91
CA ARG A 34 -21.33 3.01 15.12
C ARG A 34 -21.90 4.25 14.44
N ALA A 35 -21.05 5.10 13.89
CA ALA A 35 -21.41 6.29 13.13
C ALA A 35 -20.88 6.17 11.71
N ALA A 36 -21.52 6.86 10.76
CA ALA A 36 -21.01 6.97 9.41
C ALA A 36 -19.67 7.71 9.41
N LEU A 37 -18.79 7.34 8.47
CA LEU A 37 -17.60 8.10 8.10
C LEU A 37 -18.00 9.05 6.97
N ASP A 38 -17.69 10.33 7.10
CA ASP A 38 -17.98 11.31 6.04
C ASP A 38 -17.01 11.18 4.86
N SER A 39 -15.83 10.65 5.14
CA SER A 39 -14.78 10.38 4.14
C SER A 39 -13.96 9.15 4.53
N ILE A 40 -13.26 8.57 3.57
CA ILE A 40 -12.39 7.41 3.78
C ILE A 40 -10.95 7.87 3.66
N VAL A 41 -10.18 7.72 4.74
CA VAL A 41 -8.76 8.08 4.79
C VAL A 41 -7.91 6.84 4.56
N LEU A 42 -7.05 6.90 3.55
CA LEU A 42 -6.14 5.83 3.14
C LEU A 42 -4.73 6.40 2.94
N PHE A 43 -3.75 5.52 2.93
CA PHE A 43 -2.35 5.87 2.73
C PHE A 43 -1.80 5.12 1.52
N LEU A 44 -1.11 5.85 0.65
CA LEU A 44 -0.46 5.33 -0.55
C LEU A 44 0.86 6.05 -0.77
N ASN A 45 1.89 5.33 -1.18
CA ASN A 45 3.21 5.90 -1.44
C ASN A 45 3.12 7.15 -2.33
N PRO A 46 3.75 8.27 -1.96
CA PRO A 46 3.62 9.54 -2.68
C PRO A 46 4.18 9.49 -4.11
N GLY A 47 5.12 8.61 -4.41
CA GLY A 47 5.64 8.40 -5.76
C GLY A 47 4.72 7.63 -6.71
N LEU A 48 3.61 7.06 -6.18
CA LEU A 48 2.59 6.37 -6.98
C LEU A 48 1.42 7.31 -7.25
N HIS A 49 1.13 7.57 -8.52
CA HIS A 49 0.10 8.51 -8.97
C HIS A 49 -1.21 7.77 -9.27
N ILE A 50 -2.30 8.19 -8.64
CA ILE A 50 -3.64 7.65 -8.87
C ILE A 50 -4.13 8.16 -10.24
N ARG A 51 -4.44 7.23 -11.14
CA ARG A 51 -5.01 7.50 -12.47
C ARG A 51 -6.52 7.39 -12.44
N GLU A 52 -7.02 6.44 -11.64
CA GLU A 52 -8.44 6.15 -11.52
C GLU A 52 -8.77 5.70 -10.10
N LEU A 53 -9.90 6.16 -9.59
CA LEU A 53 -10.47 5.74 -8.32
C LEU A 53 -11.99 5.70 -8.46
N ARG A 54 -12.58 4.51 -8.34
CA ARG A 54 -14.03 4.29 -8.54
C ARG A 54 -14.66 3.46 -7.44
N CYS A 55 -15.98 3.64 -7.30
CA CYS A 55 -16.85 2.71 -6.58
C CYS A 55 -17.95 2.23 -7.55
N GLY A 56 -17.87 0.99 -8.00
CA GLY A 56 -18.69 0.48 -9.10
C GLY A 56 -18.42 1.27 -10.40
N ALA A 57 -19.44 1.90 -10.97
CA ALA A 57 -19.33 2.74 -12.16
C ALA A 57 -19.10 4.24 -11.86
N GLU A 58 -19.06 4.63 -10.59
CA GLU A 58 -18.93 6.03 -10.14
C GLU A 58 -17.47 6.39 -9.93
N ASP A 59 -16.99 7.43 -10.62
CA ASP A 59 -15.70 8.04 -10.35
C ASP A 59 -15.74 8.80 -9.01
N LEU A 60 -14.76 8.57 -8.16
CA LEU A 60 -14.69 9.18 -6.85
C LEU A 60 -13.70 10.34 -6.83
N SER A 61 -14.12 11.45 -6.25
CA SER A 61 -13.22 12.57 -5.96
C SER A 61 -12.39 12.26 -4.70
N TYR A 62 -11.16 12.74 -4.70
CA TYR A 62 -10.26 12.62 -3.55
C TYR A 62 -9.37 13.86 -3.44
N THR A 63 -8.85 14.08 -2.24
CA THR A 63 -7.72 14.99 -2.00
C THR A 63 -6.51 14.20 -1.56
N ARG A 64 -5.32 14.68 -1.90
CA ARG A 64 -4.08 14.01 -1.55
C ARG A 64 -3.07 15.00 -0.96
N SER A 65 -2.43 14.60 0.14
CA SER A 65 -1.31 15.32 0.74
C SER A 65 -0.22 14.29 1.08
N GLY A 66 0.86 14.27 0.29
CA GLY A 66 1.92 13.27 0.42
C GLY A 66 1.36 11.84 0.27
N GLN A 67 1.50 11.05 1.31
CA GLN A 67 0.98 9.67 1.38
C GLN A 67 -0.50 9.60 1.76
N VAL A 68 -1.09 10.65 2.31
CA VAL A 68 -2.49 10.65 2.76
C VAL A 68 -3.42 10.89 1.59
N VAL A 69 -4.39 10.00 1.39
CA VAL A 69 -5.45 10.09 0.39
C VAL A 69 -6.79 10.12 1.12
N VAL A 70 -7.53 11.21 0.98
CA VAL A 70 -8.88 11.36 1.54
C VAL A 70 -9.89 11.21 0.41
N VAL A 71 -10.62 10.10 0.40
CA VAL A 71 -11.67 9.82 -0.58
C VAL A 71 -12.97 10.44 -0.11
N HIS A 72 -13.55 11.31 -0.93
CA HIS A 72 -14.80 12.05 -0.62
C HIS A 72 -16.03 11.16 -0.87
N ARG A 73 -16.13 10.12 -0.04
CA ARG A 73 -17.25 9.18 -0.06
C ARG A 73 -17.63 8.81 1.36
N SER A 74 -18.91 9.02 1.70
CA SER A 74 -19.45 8.57 2.98
C SER A 74 -19.52 7.04 3.03
N LEU A 75 -19.17 6.48 4.18
CA LEU A 75 -19.28 5.05 4.45
C LEU A 75 -20.16 4.86 5.69
N PRO A 76 -21.41 4.38 5.55
CA PRO A 76 -22.34 4.18 6.67
C PRO A 76 -21.75 3.27 7.75
N ALA A 77 -22.28 3.37 8.96
CA ALA A 77 -21.90 2.51 10.08
C ALA A 77 -22.13 1.04 9.72
N THR A 78 -21.17 0.18 10.04
CA THR A 78 -21.20 -1.29 9.81
C THR A 78 -21.36 -1.69 8.35
N ASP A 79 -21.21 -0.77 7.40
CA ASP A 79 -21.29 -1.02 5.98
C ASP A 79 -19.90 -1.18 5.33
N SER A 80 -19.88 -1.64 4.10
CA SER A 80 -18.66 -1.81 3.31
C SER A 80 -18.88 -1.41 1.87
N LEU A 81 -17.81 -0.96 1.21
CA LEU A 81 -17.80 -0.70 -0.23
C LEU A 81 -16.50 -1.18 -0.87
N VAL A 82 -16.55 -1.37 -2.18
CA VAL A 82 -15.37 -1.75 -2.96
C VAL A 82 -14.84 -0.53 -3.69
N LEU A 83 -13.59 -0.21 -3.42
CA LEU A 83 -12.83 0.80 -4.14
C LEU A 83 -11.99 0.13 -5.22
N HIS A 84 -12.16 0.58 -6.43
CA HIS A 84 -11.32 0.21 -7.56
C HIS A 84 -10.27 1.30 -7.79
N TRP A 85 -9.01 0.90 -7.89
CA TRP A 85 -7.86 1.78 -8.08
C TRP A 85 -7.04 1.37 -9.30
N GLU A 86 -6.66 2.36 -10.09
CA GLU A 86 -5.56 2.23 -11.05
C GLU A 86 -4.53 3.32 -10.75
N TYR A 87 -3.31 2.90 -10.49
CA TYR A 87 -2.22 3.82 -10.14
C TYR A 87 -0.87 3.26 -10.58
N GLY A 88 0.14 4.12 -10.60
CA GLY A 88 1.48 3.69 -10.95
C GLY A 88 2.50 4.80 -10.76
N GLY A 89 3.75 4.46 -10.91
CA GLY A 89 4.88 5.37 -10.74
C GLY A 89 6.08 4.69 -10.13
N THR A 90 7.02 5.50 -9.65
CA THR A 90 8.20 5.03 -8.94
C THR A 90 7.98 5.18 -7.45
N VAL A 91 8.25 4.14 -6.68
CA VAL A 91 8.12 4.18 -5.22
C VAL A 91 9.11 5.18 -4.63
N ASP A 92 8.61 6.12 -3.84
CA ASP A 92 9.44 6.97 -2.99
C ASP A 92 9.79 6.19 -1.71
N ASP A 93 11.03 5.76 -1.59
CA ASP A 93 11.51 4.94 -0.47
C ASP A 93 11.75 5.72 0.82
N ARG A 94 11.70 7.06 0.76
CA ARG A 94 11.85 7.94 1.91
C ARG A 94 10.59 8.04 2.78
N VAL A 95 9.46 7.56 2.28
CA VAL A 95 8.14 7.78 2.90
C VAL A 95 8.03 7.29 4.35
N CYS A 96 8.78 6.28 4.72
CA CYS A 96 8.76 5.74 6.08
C CYS A 96 9.57 6.58 7.08
N ASP A 97 10.47 7.42 6.60
CA ASP A 97 11.50 8.12 7.38
C ASP A 97 11.56 9.63 7.11
N LEU A 98 10.47 10.21 6.62
CA LEU A 98 10.39 11.63 6.24
C LEU A 98 10.69 12.60 7.39
N HIS A 99 10.58 12.15 8.63
CA HIS A 99 10.82 12.95 9.83
C HIS A 99 12.30 12.94 10.29
N LEU A 100 13.11 12.05 9.72
CA LEU A 100 14.52 11.95 10.05
C LEU A 100 15.38 12.66 9.00
N SER A 101 16.32 13.46 9.45
CA SER A 101 17.41 13.91 8.57
C SER A 101 18.30 12.73 8.20
N ASP A 102 19.05 12.84 7.10
CA ASP A 102 19.97 11.79 6.65
C ASP A 102 20.97 11.39 7.74
N LYS A 103 21.45 12.36 8.50
CA LYS A 103 22.38 12.14 9.61
C LYS A 103 21.73 11.41 10.78
N GLU A 104 20.53 11.81 11.19
CA GLU A 104 19.81 11.13 12.28
C GLU A 104 19.49 9.69 11.91
N TYR A 105 19.14 9.46 10.66
CA TYR A 105 18.89 8.10 10.16
C TYR A 105 20.15 7.24 10.21
N GLU A 106 21.30 7.77 9.77
CA GLU A 106 22.59 7.09 9.86
C GLU A 106 22.96 6.80 11.32
N ASP A 107 22.81 7.78 12.22
CA ASP A 107 23.15 7.62 13.63
C ASP A 107 22.28 6.56 14.34
N VAL A 108 20.99 6.48 14.03
CA VAL A 108 20.06 5.52 14.66
C VAL A 108 20.23 4.10 14.13
N PHE A 109 20.51 3.94 12.84
CA PHE A 109 20.52 2.61 12.21
C PHE A 109 21.91 2.01 12.04
N HIS A 110 23.00 2.79 12.16
CA HIS A 110 24.37 2.28 12.09
C HIS A 110 24.93 1.79 13.41
N ALA A 111 24.38 2.24 14.55
CA ALA A 111 25.01 1.98 15.86
C ALA A 111 24.91 0.52 16.32
N ASP A 112 23.87 -0.23 15.96
CA ASP A 112 23.58 -1.55 16.58
C ASP A 112 23.15 -2.67 15.61
N ASN A 113 23.14 -2.45 14.30
CA ASN A 113 22.68 -3.47 13.37
C ASN A 113 23.83 -4.28 12.77
N PHE A 114 23.86 -5.56 13.07
CA PHE A 114 24.75 -6.57 12.49
C PHE A 114 24.65 -6.65 10.95
N PHE A 115 23.53 -6.20 10.41
CA PHE A 115 23.28 -6.05 8.97
C PHE A 115 22.75 -4.65 8.71
N PRO A 116 23.52 -3.76 8.08
CA PRO A 116 22.99 -2.50 7.61
C PRO A 116 21.98 -2.78 6.50
N THR A 117 20.72 -2.90 6.89
CA THR A 117 19.62 -3.15 5.93
C THR A 117 19.34 -1.95 5.03
N GLY A 118 20.05 -0.85 5.22
CA GLY A 118 19.84 0.37 4.45
C GLY A 118 18.43 0.94 4.65
N ARG A 119 18.23 2.12 4.15
CA ARG A 119 17.05 2.97 4.28
C ARG A 119 15.81 2.45 3.52
N ARG A 120 15.87 1.29 2.84
CA ARG A 120 14.92 0.98 1.79
C ARG A 120 13.85 0.02 2.25
N GLY A 121 12.66 0.55 2.52
CA GLY A 121 11.42 -0.23 2.63
C GLY A 121 10.96 -0.81 1.28
N ALA A 122 11.55 -0.33 0.18
CA ALA A 122 11.36 -0.85 -1.17
C ALA A 122 12.65 -0.78 -1.97
N PHE A 123 12.79 -1.70 -2.91
CA PHE A 123 13.83 -1.66 -3.93
C PHE A 123 13.20 -1.99 -5.28
N VAL A 124 13.22 -1.04 -6.20
CA VAL A 124 12.64 -1.20 -7.54
C VAL A 124 13.73 -0.99 -8.57
N HIS A 125 14.11 -2.08 -9.21
CA HIS A 125 15.07 -2.10 -10.31
C HIS A 125 14.55 -3.04 -11.39
N ARG A 126 14.93 -2.81 -12.65
CA ARG A 126 14.45 -3.61 -13.79
C ARG A 126 14.53 -5.13 -13.60
N ASP A 127 15.51 -5.61 -12.84
CA ASP A 127 15.75 -7.04 -12.66
C ASP A 127 15.32 -7.58 -11.29
N ILE A 128 15.19 -6.72 -10.29
CA ILE A 128 14.86 -7.09 -8.91
C ILE A 128 13.82 -6.12 -8.36
N LEU A 129 12.78 -6.67 -7.77
CA LEU A 129 11.73 -5.93 -7.08
C LEU A 129 11.58 -6.45 -5.65
N LEU A 130 11.76 -5.57 -4.68
CA LEU A 130 11.42 -5.79 -3.29
C LEU A 130 10.40 -4.74 -2.87
N LEU A 131 9.22 -5.16 -2.43
CA LEU A 131 8.18 -4.29 -1.92
C LEU A 131 7.77 -4.78 -0.53
N THR A 132 7.99 -3.96 0.48
CA THR A 132 7.50 -4.23 1.83
C THR A 132 6.22 -3.43 2.10
N PRO A 133 5.36 -3.87 3.02
CA PRO A 133 4.19 -3.09 3.42
C PRO A 133 4.54 -1.68 3.92
N ALA A 134 5.72 -1.51 4.51
CA ALA A 134 6.21 -0.25 5.05
C ALA A 134 6.31 0.86 3.99
N CYS A 135 6.58 0.53 2.74
CA CYS A 135 6.64 1.55 1.68
C CYS A 135 5.26 1.96 1.12
N MET A 136 4.16 1.40 1.64
CA MET A 136 2.78 1.70 1.21
C MET A 136 2.59 1.61 -0.32
N TRP A 137 3.14 0.58 -0.95
CA TRP A 137 3.02 0.39 -2.39
C TRP A 137 1.61 0.01 -2.85
N TYR A 138 0.73 -0.30 -1.91
CA TYR A 138 -0.72 -0.44 -2.11
C TYR A 138 -1.48 0.37 -1.05
N PRO A 139 -2.73 0.77 -1.31
CA PRO A 139 -3.51 1.55 -0.36
C PRO A 139 -3.74 0.78 0.95
N VAL A 140 -3.50 1.44 2.09
CA VAL A 140 -3.70 0.88 3.43
C VAL A 140 -4.52 1.84 4.28
N ALA A 141 -5.30 1.30 5.24
CA ALA A 141 -6.11 2.12 6.14
C ALA A 141 -5.31 2.75 7.29
N PHE A 142 -4.13 2.20 7.59
CA PHE A 142 -3.25 2.70 8.65
C PHE A 142 -1.82 2.85 8.12
N PRO A 143 -1.08 3.89 8.52
CA PRO A 143 0.32 3.97 8.18
C PRO A 143 1.07 2.81 8.84
N PRO A 144 1.98 2.14 8.12
CA PRO A 144 2.64 0.92 8.60
C PRO A 144 3.68 1.17 9.69
N VAL A 145 4.04 2.43 9.95
CA VAL A 145 5.08 2.80 10.91
C VAL A 145 4.54 3.81 11.91
N ASN A 146 4.59 3.45 13.19
CA ASN A 146 4.47 4.40 14.28
C ASN A 146 5.86 4.58 14.92
N PRO A 147 6.53 5.71 14.73
CA PRO A 147 7.87 5.95 15.29
C PRO A 147 7.89 5.99 16.83
N LEU A 148 6.73 6.09 17.49
CA LEU A 148 6.61 6.13 18.94
C LEU A 148 6.43 4.76 19.60
N GLY A 149 6.63 3.66 18.86
CA GLY A 149 6.89 2.34 19.45
C GLY A 149 5.69 1.50 19.91
N GLU A 150 4.48 2.01 19.98
CA GLU A 150 3.27 1.19 20.14
C GLU A 150 2.68 0.78 18.78
N ALA A 151 3.57 0.50 17.88
CA ALA A 151 3.26 0.03 16.56
C ALA A 151 2.62 -1.34 16.62
N PHE A 152 1.79 -1.65 15.66
CA PHE A 152 1.24 -2.98 15.40
C PHE A 152 -0.01 -3.42 16.15
N THR A 153 -0.67 -2.58 16.94
CA THR A 153 -1.93 -2.94 17.59
C THR A 153 -3.14 -2.99 16.65
N HIS A 154 -3.01 -2.55 15.39
CA HIS A 154 -4.14 -2.42 14.46
C HIS A 154 -3.90 -3.04 13.08
N TRP A 155 -3.28 -4.21 13.03
CA TRP A 155 -3.21 -4.95 11.76
C TRP A 155 -4.58 -5.53 11.43
N ASP A 156 -5.11 -5.15 10.28
CA ASP A 156 -6.30 -5.79 9.75
C ASP A 156 -5.94 -7.19 9.22
N PHE A 157 -6.72 -8.18 9.62
CA PHE A 157 -6.69 -9.49 8.96
C PHE A 157 -7.40 -9.34 7.61
N THR A 158 -6.62 -9.01 6.60
CA THR A 158 -7.11 -8.79 5.25
C THR A 158 -6.94 -10.05 4.42
N SER A 159 -7.99 -10.45 3.71
CA SER A 159 -7.84 -11.43 2.64
C SER A 159 -7.11 -10.78 1.49
N PHE A 160 -5.93 -11.30 1.15
CA PHE A 160 -5.02 -10.69 0.19
C PHE A 160 -4.78 -11.63 -1.00
N GLN A 161 -4.99 -11.11 -2.20
CA GLN A 161 -4.66 -11.80 -3.44
C GLN A 161 -3.76 -10.91 -4.29
N LEU A 162 -2.57 -11.40 -4.62
CA LEU A 162 -1.63 -10.71 -5.47
C LEU A 162 -1.45 -11.48 -6.79
N THR A 163 -1.69 -10.82 -7.90
CA THR A 163 -1.36 -11.31 -9.24
C THR A 163 -0.22 -10.46 -9.78
N VAL A 164 0.87 -11.09 -10.17
CA VAL A 164 2.04 -10.40 -10.73
C VAL A 164 2.19 -10.79 -12.19
N ALA A 165 2.07 -9.81 -13.07
CA ALA A 165 2.44 -9.96 -14.47
C ALA A 165 3.96 -9.85 -14.60
N GLN A 166 4.62 -10.92 -15.00
CA GLN A 166 6.09 -10.96 -15.09
C GLN A 166 6.57 -11.72 -16.31
N PRO A 167 7.77 -11.41 -16.82
CA PRO A 167 8.47 -12.25 -17.78
C PRO A 167 8.73 -13.65 -17.19
N SER A 168 8.67 -14.69 -18.02
CA SER A 168 8.81 -16.11 -17.65
C SER A 168 10.10 -16.46 -16.89
N GLN A 169 11.11 -15.60 -16.98
CA GLN A 169 12.43 -15.79 -16.34
C GLN A 169 12.54 -15.28 -14.92
N ARG A 170 11.52 -14.59 -14.38
CA ARG A 170 11.55 -14.04 -13.03
C ARG A 170 10.83 -14.94 -12.04
N CYS A 171 11.32 -14.98 -10.81
CA CYS A 171 10.66 -15.65 -9.69
C CYS A 171 9.96 -14.64 -8.79
N VAL A 172 8.70 -14.91 -8.44
CA VAL A 172 7.97 -14.14 -7.43
C VAL A 172 7.98 -14.92 -6.13
N VAL A 173 8.36 -14.24 -5.05
CA VAL A 173 8.28 -14.74 -3.68
C VAL A 173 7.35 -13.82 -2.90
N SER A 174 6.32 -14.37 -2.29
CA SER A 174 5.35 -13.64 -1.47
C SER A 174 4.86 -14.51 -0.33
N GLN A 175 4.16 -13.91 0.62
CA GLN A 175 3.47 -14.66 1.67
C GLN A 175 2.25 -15.39 1.09
N GLY A 176 1.90 -16.53 1.69
CA GLY A 176 0.73 -17.29 1.31
C GLY A 176 0.98 -18.39 0.28
N LYS A 177 -0.08 -18.88 -0.35
CA LYS A 177 -0.03 -19.95 -1.35
C LYS A 177 0.26 -19.35 -2.73
N CYS A 178 1.39 -19.72 -3.31
CA CYS A 178 1.73 -19.35 -4.69
C CYS A 178 1.09 -20.35 -5.67
N VAL A 179 0.42 -19.82 -6.70
CA VAL A 179 -0.11 -20.59 -7.83
C VAL A 179 0.44 -19.99 -9.10
N ARG A 180 1.16 -20.78 -9.91
CA ARG A 180 1.52 -20.36 -11.26
C ARG A 180 0.32 -20.59 -12.18
N GLN A 181 -0.19 -19.53 -12.78
CA GLN A 181 -1.05 -19.64 -13.94
C GLN A 181 -0.11 -19.79 -15.15
N GLY A 182 -0.24 -20.92 -15.85
CA GLY A 182 0.61 -21.22 -16.97
C GLY A 182 0.48 -20.16 -18.07
N ASP A 183 1.56 -19.97 -18.83
CA ASP A 183 1.54 -19.24 -20.07
C ASP A 183 0.48 -19.91 -20.98
N SER A 184 -0.65 -19.23 -21.15
CA SER A 184 -1.55 -19.55 -22.26
C SER A 184 -0.86 -19.04 -23.51
N VAL A 185 -0.27 -20.00 -24.25
CA VAL A 185 0.17 -19.81 -25.63
C VAL A 185 -1.03 -19.49 -26.51
#